data_29ee0e78b5002e9aa309c00e913a2fed
#
_entry.id   29ee0e78b5002e9aa309c00e913a2fed
#
_cell.length_a   1.000
_cell.length_b   1.000
_cell.length_c   1.000
_cell.angle_alpha   90.00
_cell.angle_beta   90.00
_cell.angle_gamma   90.00
#
_symmetry.space_group_name_H-M   'P 1'
#
loop_
_entity.id
_entity.type
_entity.pdbx_description
1 polymer ?
#
loop_
_entity_poly.entity_id
_entity_poly.type
_entity_poly.pdbx_seq_one_letter_code
_entity_poly.pdbx_strand_id
1 'polypeptide(L)'
;GALLLALLTSLAWRHGRTSRRLSRESLIDPLTGISNRAAIEAEAIRAIGGTTRPGASVSLLILDLDHFKAINDQHGHAAGDRVLRAAADAWHTVLRGRDPLGRIGGEEFVVVCADTSLEQAMVVAERLREATTALRFDDIDPALRVTVSIGVAQSQQSDDSHEDVLARADAALYRAKQRGRDRVEH
;
A
#
# COMPACT_ATOMS: atom_id res chain seq x y z
N GLY A 1 15.22 -20.69 -43.86
CA GLY A 1 14.39 -20.99 -42.65
C GLY A 1 15.05 -20.55 -41.36
N ALA A 2 16.32 -20.82 -41.16
CA ALA A 2 17.06 -20.56 -39.88
C ALA A 2 17.27 -19.06 -39.59
N LEU A 3 17.52 -18.25 -40.62
CA LEU A 3 17.74 -16.80 -40.47
C LEU A 3 16.47 -16.05 -40.06
N LEU A 4 15.31 -16.47 -40.53
CA LEU A 4 14.01 -15.87 -40.19
C LEU A 4 13.63 -16.19 -38.74
N LEU A 5 13.93 -17.40 -38.25
CA LEU A 5 13.69 -17.81 -36.87
C LEU A 5 14.58 -17.05 -35.89
N ALA A 6 15.84 -16.83 -36.24
CA ALA A 6 16.78 -16.05 -35.43
C ALA A 6 16.39 -14.56 -35.33
N LEU A 7 15.85 -13.97 -36.42
CA LEU A 7 15.34 -12.61 -36.43
C LEU A 7 14.07 -12.46 -35.56
N LEU A 8 13.14 -13.41 -35.63
CA LEU A 8 11.92 -13.40 -34.83
C LEU A 8 12.20 -13.60 -33.32
N THR A 9 13.14 -14.48 -32.97
CA THR A 9 13.53 -14.69 -31.58
C THR A 9 14.28 -13.46 -31.02
N SER A 10 15.13 -12.81 -31.82
CA SER A 10 15.84 -11.60 -31.40
C SER A 10 14.88 -10.40 -31.21
N LEU A 11 13.85 -10.31 -32.06
CA LEU A 11 12.82 -9.26 -31.96
C LEU A 11 11.94 -9.46 -30.73
N ALA A 12 11.51 -10.70 -30.48
CA ALA A 12 10.72 -11.06 -29.29
C ALA A 12 11.52 -10.82 -27.99
N TRP A 13 12.83 -11.12 -28.01
CA TRP A 13 13.70 -10.88 -26.87
C TRP A 13 13.95 -9.38 -26.59
N ARG A 14 14.08 -8.58 -27.63
CA ARG A 14 14.17 -7.11 -27.55
C ARG A 14 12.86 -6.49 -27.05
N HIS A 15 11.70 -6.93 -27.56
CA HIS A 15 10.39 -6.45 -27.07
C HIS A 15 10.12 -6.82 -25.61
N GLY A 16 10.46 -8.07 -25.21
CA GLY A 16 10.34 -8.48 -23.81
C GLY A 16 11.24 -7.70 -22.84
N ARG A 17 12.46 -7.33 -23.29
CA ARG A 17 13.37 -6.48 -22.50
C ARG A 17 12.92 -5.03 -22.43
N THR A 18 12.38 -4.46 -23.51
CA THR A 18 11.90 -3.08 -23.55
C THR A 18 10.65 -2.92 -22.69
N SER A 19 9.72 -3.88 -22.74
CA SER A 19 8.52 -3.88 -21.91
C SER A 19 8.86 -4.01 -20.40
N ARG A 20 9.83 -4.88 -20.05
CA ARG A 20 10.31 -5.01 -18.66
C ARG A 20 11.12 -3.80 -18.18
N ARG A 21 11.80 -3.08 -19.08
CA ARG A 21 12.52 -1.85 -18.75
C ARG A 21 11.57 -0.69 -18.52
N LEU A 22 10.55 -0.52 -19.37
CA LEU A 22 9.54 0.54 -19.22
C LEU A 22 8.70 0.35 -17.94
N SER A 23 8.43 -0.90 -17.53
CA SER A 23 7.77 -1.17 -16.23
C SER A 23 8.65 -0.91 -15.01
N ARG A 24 9.98 -0.80 -15.19
CA ARG A 24 10.92 -0.45 -14.11
C ARG A 24 11.13 1.08 -13.95
N GLU A 25 10.70 1.88 -14.90
CA GLU A 25 10.90 3.34 -14.87
C GLU A 25 9.72 4.09 -14.21
N SER A 26 8.52 3.51 -14.13
CA SER A 26 7.42 4.13 -13.39
C SER A 26 7.45 3.69 -11.92
N LEU A 27 7.65 4.62 -11.01
CA LEU A 27 7.56 4.41 -9.55
C LEU A 27 6.16 4.69 -9.00
N ILE A 28 5.20 4.96 -9.88
CA ILE A 28 3.83 5.38 -9.56
C ILE A 28 2.86 4.28 -9.96
N ASP A 29 1.86 4.03 -9.10
CA ASP A 29 0.71 3.20 -9.44
C ASP A 29 -0.21 3.96 -10.40
N PRO A 30 -0.50 3.43 -11.61
CA PRO A 30 -1.24 4.17 -12.63
C PRO A 30 -2.71 4.41 -12.29
N LEU A 31 -3.28 3.64 -11.35
CA LEU A 31 -4.67 3.79 -10.94
C LEU A 31 -4.84 4.90 -9.90
N THR A 32 -4.00 4.88 -8.89
CA THR A 32 -4.15 5.74 -7.69
C THR A 32 -3.23 6.95 -7.69
N GLY A 33 -2.21 6.99 -8.54
CA GLY A 33 -1.25 8.09 -8.61
C GLY A 33 -0.23 8.15 -7.45
N ILE A 34 -0.30 7.24 -6.50
CA ILE A 34 0.65 7.12 -5.39
C ILE A 34 1.83 6.19 -5.76
N SER A 35 2.76 5.99 -4.85
CA SER A 35 3.89 5.06 -5.07
C SER A 35 3.39 3.65 -5.39
N ASN A 36 4.04 2.98 -6.35
CA ASN A 36 3.81 1.56 -6.58
C ASN A 36 4.59 0.69 -5.58
N ARG A 37 4.42 -0.64 -5.66
CA ARG A 37 5.10 -1.61 -4.79
C ARG A 37 6.61 -1.37 -4.72
N ALA A 38 7.29 -1.25 -5.86
CA ALA A 38 8.75 -1.11 -5.90
C ALA A 38 9.22 0.20 -5.24
N ALA A 39 8.46 1.28 -5.43
CA ALA A 39 8.79 2.57 -4.83
C ALA A 39 8.61 2.55 -3.30
N ILE A 40 7.50 2.03 -2.79
CA ILE A 40 7.23 2.02 -1.36
C ILE A 40 8.14 1.05 -0.60
N GLU A 41 8.51 -0.10 -1.20
CA GLU A 41 9.50 -1.02 -0.65
C GLU A 41 10.87 -0.33 -0.53
N ALA A 42 11.30 0.42 -1.54
CA ALA A 42 12.54 1.19 -1.48
C ALA A 42 12.51 2.27 -0.40
N GLU A 43 11.36 2.92 -0.16
CA GLU A 43 11.18 3.87 0.94
C GLU A 43 11.29 3.18 2.31
N ALA A 44 10.67 2.01 2.50
CA ALA A 44 10.75 1.25 3.74
C ALA A 44 12.19 0.81 4.04
N ILE A 45 12.90 0.28 3.04
CA ILE A 45 14.32 -0.10 3.16
C ILE A 45 15.16 1.10 3.59
N ARG A 46 14.97 2.25 2.94
CA ARG A 46 15.72 3.47 3.22
C ARG A 46 15.43 4.01 4.61
N ALA A 47 14.16 4.02 5.02
CA ALA A 47 13.75 4.52 6.33
C ALA A 47 14.33 3.66 7.45
N ILE A 48 14.24 2.34 7.35
CA ILE A 48 14.73 1.42 8.38
C ILE A 48 16.25 1.38 8.39
N GLY A 49 16.91 1.27 7.22
CA GLY A 49 18.37 1.27 7.09
C GLY A 49 19.03 2.61 7.43
N GLY A 50 18.29 3.71 7.31
CA GLY A 50 18.76 5.06 7.64
C GLY A 50 18.61 5.44 9.11
N THR A 51 18.06 4.56 9.95
CA THR A 51 17.83 4.81 11.39
C THR A 51 19.13 4.66 12.17
N THR A 52 20.00 5.66 12.05
CA THR A 52 21.30 5.71 12.78
C THR A 52 21.24 6.55 14.05
N ARG A 53 20.18 7.34 14.26
CA ARG A 53 20.01 8.19 15.45
C ARG A 53 19.51 7.35 16.63
N PRO A 54 20.15 7.42 17.82
CA PRO A 54 19.63 6.80 19.04
C PRO A 54 18.21 7.31 19.31
N GLY A 55 17.26 6.38 19.45
CA GLY A 55 15.84 6.69 19.72
C GLY A 55 15.00 7.05 18.49
N ALA A 56 15.55 7.10 17.29
CA ALA A 56 14.74 7.19 16.08
C ALA A 56 14.04 5.84 15.82
N SER A 57 12.77 5.90 15.47
CA SER A 57 11.95 4.72 15.17
C SER A 57 11.23 4.90 13.85
N VAL A 58 11.04 3.81 13.14
CA VAL A 58 10.22 3.77 11.92
C VAL A 58 9.04 2.85 12.18
N SER A 59 7.85 3.30 11.83
CA SER A 59 6.66 2.47 11.87
C SER A 59 6.14 2.23 10.46
N LEU A 60 5.73 0.99 10.19
CA LEU A 60 5.08 0.59 8.95
C LEU A 60 3.62 0.25 9.23
N LEU A 61 2.75 0.72 8.36
CA LEU A 61 1.32 0.41 8.38
C LEU A 61 0.97 -0.37 7.11
N ILE A 62 0.27 -1.48 7.26
CA ILE A 62 -0.35 -2.19 6.14
C ILE A 62 -1.86 -1.98 6.24
N LEU A 63 -2.45 -1.49 5.15
CA LEU A 63 -3.87 -1.20 5.05
C LEU A 63 -4.51 -2.11 4.00
N ASP A 64 -5.73 -2.58 4.27
CA ASP A 64 -6.49 -3.41 3.35
C ASP A 64 -7.96 -3.00 3.41
N LEU A 65 -8.53 -2.62 2.27
CA LEU A 65 -9.93 -2.21 2.17
C LEU A 65 -10.84 -3.41 2.40
N ASP A 66 -11.66 -3.30 3.42
CA ASP A 66 -12.54 -4.39 3.84
C ASP A 66 -13.60 -4.71 2.78
N HIS A 67 -13.77 -6.00 2.53
CA HIS A 67 -14.79 -6.52 1.59
C HIS A 67 -14.69 -5.95 0.16
N PHE A 68 -13.50 -5.50 -0.27
CA PHE A 68 -13.31 -4.86 -1.57
C PHE A 68 -13.77 -5.74 -2.74
N LYS A 69 -13.57 -7.06 -2.65
CA LYS A 69 -14.10 -7.99 -3.66
C LYS A 69 -15.63 -7.89 -3.77
N ALA A 70 -16.35 -7.80 -2.65
CA ALA A 70 -17.81 -7.67 -2.66
C ALA A 70 -18.26 -6.37 -3.34
N ILE A 71 -17.51 -5.27 -3.16
CA ILE A 71 -17.76 -3.99 -3.86
C ILE A 71 -17.64 -4.19 -5.37
N ASN A 72 -16.58 -4.85 -5.84
CA ASN A 72 -16.40 -5.17 -7.26
C ASN A 72 -17.50 -6.08 -7.80
N ASP A 73 -17.86 -7.13 -7.05
CA ASP A 73 -18.88 -8.10 -7.47
C ASP A 73 -20.27 -7.47 -7.56
N GLN A 74 -20.59 -6.51 -6.69
CA GLN A 74 -21.89 -5.83 -6.63
C GLN A 74 -22.00 -4.63 -7.56
N HIS A 75 -20.95 -3.80 -7.66
CA HIS A 75 -20.98 -2.51 -8.35
C HIS A 75 -20.07 -2.42 -9.57
N GLY A 76 -19.32 -3.49 -9.85
CA GLY A 76 -18.38 -3.59 -10.98
C GLY A 76 -17.00 -2.99 -10.69
N HIS A 77 -16.02 -3.38 -11.49
CA HIS A 77 -14.62 -2.97 -11.33
C HIS A 77 -14.40 -1.45 -11.42
N ALA A 78 -15.20 -0.74 -12.24
CA ALA A 78 -15.11 0.71 -12.34
C ALA A 78 -15.47 1.41 -11.00
N ALA A 79 -16.42 0.86 -10.24
CA ALA A 79 -16.75 1.34 -8.90
C ALA A 79 -15.61 1.04 -7.92
N GLY A 80 -15.04 -0.17 -7.95
CA GLY A 80 -13.86 -0.51 -7.15
C GLY A 80 -12.67 0.40 -7.43
N ASP A 81 -12.39 0.69 -8.69
CA ASP A 81 -11.33 1.63 -9.09
C ASP A 81 -11.53 3.03 -8.50
N ARG A 82 -12.79 3.49 -8.43
CA ARG A 82 -13.13 4.78 -7.81
C ARG A 82 -12.93 4.74 -6.30
N VAL A 83 -13.31 3.64 -5.64
CA VAL A 83 -13.06 3.44 -4.21
C VAL A 83 -11.57 3.48 -3.90
N LEU A 84 -10.74 2.80 -4.70
CA LEU A 84 -9.28 2.80 -4.53
C LEU A 84 -8.69 4.21 -4.67
N ARG A 85 -9.10 4.98 -5.69
CA ARG A 85 -8.66 6.37 -5.87
C ARG A 85 -9.09 7.25 -4.70
N ALA A 86 -10.35 7.20 -4.32
CA ALA A 86 -10.90 8.01 -3.23
C ALA A 86 -10.22 7.70 -1.89
N ALA A 87 -9.93 6.43 -1.60
CA ALA A 87 -9.19 6.04 -0.41
C ALA A 87 -7.76 6.61 -0.43
N ALA A 88 -7.03 6.43 -1.54
CA ALA A 88 -5.67 6.96 -1.69
C ALA A 88 -5.62 8.49 -1.52
N ASP A 89 -6.55 9.21 -2.14
CA ASP A 89 -6.66 10.67 -2.04
C ASP A 89 -6.96 11.11 -0.60
N ALA A 90 -7.92 10.47 0.08
CA ALA A 90 -8.26 10.77 1.47
C ALA A 90 -7.07 10.54 2.39
N TRP A 91 -6.36 9.42 2.24
CA TRP A 91 -5.17 9.12 3.05
C TRP A 91 -4.02 10.08 2.79
N HIS A 92 -3.83 10.49 1.54
CA HIS A 92 -2.81 11.48 1.20
C HIS A 92 -3.03 12.83 1.93
N THR A 93 -4.29 13.23 2.16
CA THR A 93 -4.61 14.45 2.92
C THR A 93 -4.36 14.32 4.43
N VAL A 94 -4.44 13.11 4.97
CA VAL A 94 -4.23 12.81 6.40
C VAL A 94 -2.75 12.69 6.74
N LEU A 95 -1.96 12.13 5.81
CA LEU A 95 -0.54 11.88 5.98
C LEU A 95 0.27 13.17 5.89
N ARG A 96 1.42 13.19 6.57
CA ARG A 96 2.39 14.27 6.39
C ARG A 96 3.10 14.08 5.06
N GLY A 97 3.54 15.16 4.42
CA GLY A 97 4.25 15.08 3.13
C GLY A 97 5.55 14.24 3.16
N ARG A 98 6.02 13.85 4.35
CA ARG A 98 7.17 12.96 4.55
C ARG A 98 6.82 11.50 4.81
N ASP A 99 5.54 11.17 4.90
CA ASP A 99 5.05 9.80 5.16
C ASP A 99 4.60 9.18 3.83
N PRO A 100 5.49 8.44 3.12
CA PRO A 100 5.15 7.83 1.85
C PRO A 100 3.98 6.86 1.96
N LEU A 101 3.08 6.92 0.99
CA LEU A 101 1.97 5.99 0.78
C LEU A 101 2.18 5.26 -0.54
N GLY A 102 2.03 3.95 -0.55
CA GLY A 102 2.15 3.13 -1.76
C GLY A 102 1.13 2.01 -1.81
N ARG A 103 0.77 1.62 -3.04
CA ARG A 103 -0.10 0.48 -3.31
C ARG A 103 0.74 -0.73 -3.64
N ILE A 104 0.55 -1.83 -2.89
CA ILE A 104 1.36 -3.05 -3.02
C ILE A 104 0.62 -4.21 -3.70
N GLY A 105 -0.70 -4.14 -3.76
CA GLY A 105 -1.57 -5.18 -4.33
C GLY A 105 -2.95 -4.62 -4.64
N GLY A 106 -3.90 -5.46 -5.00
CA GLY A 106 -5.26 -5.11 -5.39
C GLY A 106 -5.91 -4.04 -4.51
N GLU A 107 -6.19 -4.36 -3.25
CA GLU A 107 -6.76 -3.47 -2.23
C GLU A 107 -5.80 -3.17 -1.08
N GLU A 108 -4.52 -3.52 -1.23
CA GLU A 108 -3.50 -3.43 -0.19
C GLU A 108 -2.58 -2.24 -0.40
N PHE A 109 -2.31 -1.52 0.69
CA PHE A 109 -1.46 -0.32 0.71
C PHE A 109 -0.49 -0.37 1.88
N VAL A 110 0.60 0.37 1.76
CA VAL A 110 1.61 0.54 2.82
C VAL A 110 1.88 2.02 3.05
N VAL A 111 2.02 2.38 4.32
CA VAL A 111 2.53 3.69 4.74
C VAL A 111 3.82 3.50 5.51
N VAL A 112 4.81 4.35 5.21
CA VAL A 112 6.08 4.41 5.93
C VAL A 112 6.10 5.68 6.79
N CYS A 113 6.13 5.52 8.10
CA CYS A 113 6.17 6.62 9.06
C CYS A 113 7.58 6.71 9.66
N ALA A 114 8.43 7.57 9.10
CA ALA A 114 9.76 7.83 9.63
C ALA A 114 9.70 8.70 10.89
N ASP A 115 10.66 8.51 11.80
CA ASP A 115 10.73 9.20 13.10
C ASP A 115 9.38 9.15 13.87
N THR A 116 8.74 7.96 13.91
CA THR A 116 7.39 7.79 14.45
C THR A 116 7.33 6.55 15.32
N SER A 117 7.00 6.70 16.60
CA SER A 117 6.82 5.60 17.54
C SER A 117 5.53 4.81 17.24
N LEU A 118 5.39 3.62 17.84
CA LEU A 118 4.19 2.80 17.71
C LEU A 118 2.93 3.57 18.12
N GLU A 119 2.97 4.27 19.26
CA GLU A 119 1.81 5.04 19.75
C GLU A 119 1.42 6.15 18.77
N GLN A 120 2.41 6.86 18.22
CA GLN A 120 2.16 7.89 17.20
C GLN A 120 1.62 7.30 15.90
N ALA A 121 2.15 6.15 15.49
CA ALA A 121 1.70 5.44 14.30
C ALA A 121 0.26 4.93 14.45
N MET A 122 -0.12 4.47 15.65
CA MET A 122 -1.51 4.08 15.97
C MET A 122 -2.47 5.26 15.81
N VAL A 123 -2.09 6.47 16.22
CA VAL A 123 -2.90 7.69 16.01
C VAL A 123 -3.04 8.00 14.52
N VAL A 124 -1.95 7.87 13.74
CA VAL A 124 -2.01 8.05 12.28
C VAL A 124 -2.93 7.03 11.65
N ALA A 125 -2.79 5.75 12.02
CA ALA A 125 -3.60 4.66 11.50
C ALA A 125 -5.10 4.87 11.78
N GLU A 126 -5.46 5.31 12.99
CA GLU A 126 -6.86 5.59 13.32
C GLU A 126 -7.43 6.74 12.48
N ARG A 127 -6.67 7.79 12.24
CA ARG A 127 -7.08 8.89 11.35
C ARG A 127 -7.30 8.42 9.90
N LEU A 128 -6.47 7.49 9.40
CA LEU A 128 -6.64 6.89 8.08
C LEU A 128 -7.93 6.05 8.03
N ARG A 129 -8.20 5.28 9.08
CA ARG A 129 -9.44 4.50 9.21
C ARG A 129 -10.67 5.41 9.22
N GLU A 130 -10.67 6.46 10.02
CA GLU A 130 -11.76 7.45 10.08
C GLU A 130 -11.96 8.15 8.74
N ALA A 131 -10.90 8.54 8.05
CA ALA A 131 -10.97 9.14 6.72
C ALA A 131 -11.62 8.20 5.70
N THR A 132 -11.36 6.88 5.80
CA THR A 132 -11.99 5.88 4.95
C THR A 132 -13.49 5.77 5.23
N THR A 133 -13.90 5.69 6.50
CA THR A 133 -15.33 5.60 6.87
C THR A 133 -16.12 6.88 6.55
N ALA A 134 -15.45 8.01 6.41
CA ALA A 134 -16.05 9.27 6.00
C ALA A 134 -16.34 9.37 4.50
N LEU A 135 -15.76 8.50 3.66
CA LEU A 135 -16.00 8.50 2.22
C LEU A 135 -17.47 8.26 1.87
N ARG A 136 -17.94 8.94 0.84
CA ARG A 136 -19.31 8.80 0.30
C ARG A 136 -19.23 8.56 -1.20
N PHE A 137 -20.11 7.71 -1.69
CA PHE A 137 -20.18 7.28 -3.08
C PHE A 137 -21.60 7.36 -3.61
N ASP A 138 -22.26 8.52 -3.38
CA ASP A 138 -23.70 8.73 -3.66
C ASP A 138 -24.07 8.49 -5.13
N ASP A 139 -23.11 8.62 -6.02
CA ASP A 139 -23.27 8.37 -7.45
C ASP A 139 -23.05 6.90 -7.86
N ILE A 140 -22.53 6.05 -6.95
CA ILE A 140 -22.48 4.59 -7.10
C ILE A 140 -23.66 3.97 -6.35
N ASP A 141 -23.69 4.19 -5.04
CA ASP A 141 -24.75 3.74 -4.13
C ASP A 141 -24.68 4.59 -2.85
N PRO A 142 -25.71 5.37 -2.50
CA PRO A 142 -25.75 6.15 -1.26
C PRO A 142 -25.61 5.30 0.02
N ALA A 143 -25.91 3.99 -0.06
CA ALA A 143 -25.74 3.07 1.05
C ALA A 143 -24.34 2.45 1.13
N LEU A 144 -23.51 2.62 0.11
CA LEU A 144 -22.14 2.05 0.10
C LEU A 144 -21.32 2.67 1.24
N ARG A 145 -20.79 1.80 2.08
CA ARG A 145 -19.84 2.14 3.14
C ARG A 145 -18.57 1.36 2.92
N VAL A 146 -17.45 2.05 2.99
CA VAL A 146 -16.11 1.48 2.84
C VAL A 146 -15.40 1.59 4.16
N THR A 147 -14.79 0.51 4.60
CA THR A 147 -13.95 0.45 5.79
C THR A 147 -12.57 -0.10 5.45
N VAL A 148 -11.62 0.04 6.36
CA VAL A 148 -10.25 -0.42 6.21
C VAL A 148 -9.78 -1.09 7.49
N SER A 149 -9.12 -2.24 7.35
CA SER A 149 -8.36 -2.87 8.43
C SER A 149 -6.90 -2.46 8.31
N ILE A 150 -6.27 -2.14 9.43
CA ILE A 150 -4.89 -1.63 9.45
C ILE A 150 -4.06 -2.41 10.48
N GLY A 151 -2.91 -2.92 10.04
CA GLY A 151 -1.89 -3.49 10.91
C GLY A 151 -0.71 -2.54 11.03
N VAL A 152 -0.23 -2.33 12.25
CA VAL A 152 0.87 -1.40 12.56
C VAL A 152 2.01 -2.16 13.22
N ALA A 153 3.25 -1.90 12.79
CA ALA A 153 4.44 -2.38 13.48
C ALA A 153 5.54 -1.30 13.48
N GLN A 154 6.23 -1.21 14.59
CA GLN A 154 7.42 -0.35 14.74
C GLN A 154 8.68 -1.18 14.53
N SER A 155 9.72 -0.60 13.90
CA SER A 155 11.05 -1.20 13.81
C SER A 155 11.66 -1.39 15.20
N GLN A 156 12.35 -2.51 15.39
CA GLN A 156 13.05 -2.86 16.62
C GLN A 156 14.56 -2.93 16.35
N GLN A 157 15.38 -2.83 17.37
CA GLN A 157 16.84 -2.99 17.21
C GLN A 157 17.27 -4.38 16.73
N SER A 158 16.39 -5.38 16.90
CA SER A 158 16.57 -6.76 16.45
C SER A 158 16.08 -6.99 15.02
N ASP A 159 15.50 -5.99 14.36
CA ASP A 159 15.05 -6.15 12.98
C ASP A 159 16.26 -6.18 12.05
N ASP A 160 16.41 -7.27 11.34
CA ASP A 160 17.48 -7.44 10.37
C ASP A 160 17.12 -6.80 9.01
N SER A 161 15.79 -6.67 8.73
CA SER A 161 15.30 -6.16 7.46
C SER A 161 13.93 -5.47 7.59
N HIS A 162 13.54 -4.75 6.54
CA HIS A 162 12.20 -4.18 6.45
C HIS A 162 11.11 -5.26 6.34
N GLU A 163 11.45 -6.45 5.83
CA GLU A 163 10.54 -7.59 5.75
C GLU A 163 10.08 -8.06 7.14
N ASP A 164 10.95 -8.00 8.16
CA ASP A 164 10.60 -8.38 9.53
C ASP A 164 9.54 -7.44 10.10
N VAL A 165 9.67 -6.14 9.85
CA VAL A 165 8.69 -5.14 10.27
C VAL A 165 7.37 -5.32 9.51
N LEU A 166 7.44 -5.54 8.19
CA LEU A 166 6.25 -5.82 7.37
C LEU A 166 5.54 -7.09 7.82
N ALA A 167 6.27 -8.16 8.14
CA ALA A 167 5.67 -9.40 8.63
C ALA A 167 4.90 -9.20 9.94
N ARG A 168 5.42 -8.36 10.85
CA ARG A 168 4.69 -8.02 12.10
C ARG A 168 3.45 -7.17 11.83
N ALA A 169 3.55 -6.20 10.90
CA ALA A 169 2.40 -5.40 10.50
C ALA A 169 1.32 -6.26 9.80
N ASP A 170 1.72 -7.22 8.95
CA ASP A 170 0.81 -8.17 8.32
C ASP A 170 0.10 -9.07 9.35
N ALA A 171 0.83 -9.59 10.33
CA ALA A 171 0.25 -10.34 11.43
C ALA A 171 -0.76 -9.51 12.24
N ALA A 172 -0.50 -8.21 12.43
CA ALA A 172 -1.44 -7.28 13.05
C ALA A 172 -2.68 -7.05 12.18
N LEU A 173 -2.50 -6.83 10.86
CA LEU A 173 -3.61 -6.71 9.91
C LEU A 173 -4.49 -7.97 9.91
N TYR A 174 -3.88 -9.15 9.94
CA TYR A 174 -4.62 -10.40 10.05
C TYR A 174 -5.48 -10.43 11.33
N ARG A 175 -4.95 -9.97 12.49
CA ARG A 175 -5.74 -9.84 13.73
C ARG A 175 -6.89 -8.86 13.59
N ALA A 176 -6.66 -7.71 12.92
CA ALA A 176 -7.70 -6.72 12.64
C ALA A 176 -8.87 -7.35 11.85
N LYS A 177 -8.55 -8.11 10.79
CA LYS A 177 -9.55 -8.82 9.99
C LYS A 177 -10.30 -9.90 10.80
N GLN A 178 -9.60 -10.67 11.63
CA GLN A 178 -10.21 -11.72 12.47
C GLN A 178 -11.13 -11.15 13.57
N ARG A 179 -10.80 -9.99 14.12
CA ARG A 179 -11.56 -9.35 15.21
C ARG A 179 -12.75 -8.52 14.73
N GLY A 180 -13.12 -8.61 13.46
CA GLY A 180 -14.33 -7.99 12.91
C GLY A 180 -14.08 -6.81 11.97
N ARG A 181 -12.83 -6.62 11.50
CA ARG A 181 -12.47 -5.55 10.55
C ARG A 181 -12.69 -4.13 11.08
N ASP A 182 -12.57 -3.11 10.19
CA ASP A 182 -12.76 -1.69 10.52
C ASP A 182 -12.05 -1.30 11.81
N ARG A 183 -10.76 -1.63 11.90
CA ARG A 183 -9.93 -1.38 13.10
C ARG A 183 -8.46 -1.34 12.82
N VAL A 184 -7.74 -0.83 13.81
CA VAL A 184 -6.28 -0.81 13.87
C VAL A 184 -5.82 -1.84 14.93
N GLU A 185 -4.81 -2.64 14.57
CA GLU A 185 -4.12 -3.58 15.48
C GLU A 185 -2.61 -3.42 15.35
N HIS A 186 -1.87 -3.83 16.40
CA HIS A 186 -0.40 -3.80 16.42
C HIS A 186 0.20 -5.04 17.07
#